data_4af81d130f247d74cdcd116417ed463b
#
_entry.id   4af81d130f247d74cdcd116417ed463b
#
_cell.length_a   1.000
_cell.length_b   1.000
_cell.length_c   1.000
_cell.angle_alpha   90.00
_cell.angle_beta   90.00
_cell.angle_gamma   90.00
#
_symmetry.space_group_name_H-M   'P 1'
#
loop_
_entity.id
_entity.type
_entity.pdbx_description
1 polymer ?
#
loop_
_entity_poly.entity_id
_entity_poly.type
_entity_poly.pdbx_seq_one_letter_code
_entity_poly.pdbx_strand_id
1 'polypeptide(L)'
;RLFQRCPTAVPYAPAILPNYRLTERLYADVDYAPGEQVHGFVYLLRAHDVARLDRYEGYPQIYRRYTVDVILDDGTELPALIYEMTPKTKEIRNGLPYPEEYRKICREGANLHRIKNHFIRKRRRK
;
A
#
# COMPACT_ATOMS: atom_id res chain seq x y z
N ARG A 1 -11.48 -2.91 -2.07
CA ARG A 1 -10.85 -4.22 -1.87
C ARG A 1 -10.34 -4.43 -0.46
N LEU A 2 -9.74 -3.41 0.13
CA LEU A 2 -9.27 -3.53 1.50
C LEU A 2 -10.39 -3.92 2.44
N PHE A 3 -11.56 -3.30 2.31
CA PHE A 3 -12.68 -3.59 3.21
C PHE A 3 -13.26 -4.97 3.03
N GLN A 4 -13.11 -5.58 1.86
CA GLN A 4 -13.52 -6.96 1.66
C GLN A 4 -12.61 -7.92 2.43
N ARG A 5 -11.31 -7.59 2.52
CA ARG A 5 -10.32 -8.42 3.19
C ARG A 5 -10.19 -8.08 4.66
N CYS A 6 -10.43 -6.81 4.99
CA CYS A 6 -10.30 -6.28 6.34
C CYS A 6 -11.54 -5.45 6.67
N PRO A 7 -12.68 -6.10 7.00
CA PRO A 7 -13.93 -5.36 7.23
C PRO A 7 -13.85 -4.35 8.39
N THR A 8 -12.93 -4.54 9.31
CA THR A 8 -12.76 -3.63 10.46
C THR A 8 -11.73 -2.53 10.20
N ALA A 9 -11.20 -2.43 8.99
CA ALA A 9 -10.30 -1.34 8.63
C ALA A 9 -11.05 -0.01 8.63
N VAL A 10 -10.41 1.03 9.13
CA VAL A 10 -11.02 2.36 9.21
C VAL A 10 -10.19 3.34 8.40
N PRO A 11 -10.79 4.07 7.46
CA PRO A 11 -10.07 5.13 6.75
C PRO A 11 -9.58 6.18 7.74
N TYR A 12 -8.37 6.67 7.55
CA TYR A 12 -7.80 7.65 8.45
C TYR A 12 -7.47 8.97 7.74
N ALA A 13 -6.51 8.97 6.83
CA ALA A 13 -6.09 10.23 6.18
C ALA A 13 -5.27 9.98 4.92
N PRO A 14 -5.28 10.95 3.99
CA PRO A 14 -4.29 10.96 2.91
C PRO A 14 -2.89 11.17 3.48
N ALA A 15 -1.90 10.60 2.83
CA ALA A 15 -0.52 10.72 3.26
C ALA A 15 0.44 10.58 2.09
N ILE A 16 1.66 11.04 2.31
CA ILE A 16 2.74 10.93 1.34
C ILE A 16 3.78 9.97 1.91
N LEU A 17 4.22 9.03 1.08
CA LEU A 17 5.37 8.18 1.37
C LEU A 17 6.58 8.74 0.62
N PRO A 18 7.51 9.41 1.32
CA PRO A 18 8.67 9.98 0.65
C PRO A 18 9.70 8.92 0.30
N ASN A 19 10.48 9.20 -0.74
CA ASN A 19 11.60 8.37 -1.19
C ASN A 19 11.20 7.00 -1.72
N TYR A 20 9.99 6.92 -2.26
CA TYR A 20 9.50 5.72 -2.93
C TYR A 20 8.79 6.12 -4.21
N ARG A 21 8.68 5.18 -5.13
CA ARG A 21 7.83 5.31 -6.31
C ARG A 21 6.92 4.10 -6.44
N LEU A 22 5.75 4.33 -7.01
CA LEU A 22 4.79 3.27 -7.29
C LEU A 22 5.16 2.59 -8.62
N THR A 23 5.13 1.28 -8.64
CA THR A 23 5.45 0.49 -9.83
C THR A 23 4.34 -0.50 -10.14
N GLU A 24 4.21 -0.84 -11.43
CA GLU A 24 3.32 -1.89 -11.88
C GLU A 24 4.10 -3.18 -12.05
N ARG A 25 3.72 -4.19 -11.31
CA ARG A 25 4.27 -5.54 -11.43
C ARG A 25 3.14 -6.53 -11.25
N LEU A 26 2.25 -6.60 -12.23
CA LEU A 26 0.98 -7.33 -12.19
C LEU A 26 0.00 -6.70 -11.20
N TYR A 27 0.48 -6.31 -10.05
CA TYR A 27 -0.23 -5.55 -9.02
C TYR A 27 0.66 -4.40 -8.58
N ALA A 28 0.12 -3.51 -7.76
CA ALA A 28 0.88 -2.36 -7.28
C ALA A 28 2.01 -2.80 -6.37
N ASP A 29 3.16 -2.17 -6.58
CA ASP A 29 4.34 -2.38 -5.77
C ASP A 29 5.06 -1.05 -5.60
N VAL A 30 6.03 -1.01 -4.73
CA VAL A 30 6.84 0.19 -4.51
C VAL A 30 8.31 -0.17 -4.57
N ASP A 31 9.11 0.80 -5.01
CA ASP A 31 10.56 0.72 -4.96
C ASP A 31 11.09 1.93 -4.21
N TYR A 32 12.15 1.73 -3.45
CA TYR A 32 12.87 2.84 -2.86
C TYR A 32 13.44 3.70 -3.98
N ALA A 33 13.11 4.99 -3.96
CA ALA A 33 13.50 5.94 -5.01
C ALA A 33 13.73 7.31 -4.38
N PRO A 34 14.99 7.62 -3.98
CA PRO A 34 15.28 8.88 -3.31
C PRO A 34 14.79 10.09 -4.11
N GLY A 35 14.11 11.01 -3.43
CA GLY A 35 13.59 12.22 -4.05
C GLY A 35 12.22 12.08 -4.68
N GLU A 36 11.71 10.86 -4.85
CA GLU A 36 10.36 10.63 -5.35
C GLU A 36 9.40 10.42 -4.20
N GLN A 37 8.11 10.38 -4.49
CA GLN A 37 7.12 10.16 -3.45
C GLN A 37 5.87 9.49 -4.01
N VAL A 38 5.19 8.76 -3.12
CA VAL A 38 3.91 8.12 -3.45
C VAL A 38 2.82 8.82 -2.66
N HIS A 39 1.75 9.20 -3.34
CA HIS A 39 0.55 9.70 -2.70
C HIS A 39 -0.36 8.53 -2.41
N GLY A 40 -0.78 8.41 -1.17
CA GLY A 40 -1.58 7.29 -0.75
C GLY A 40 -2.59 7.65 0.33
N PHE A 41 -3.16 6.63 0.91
CA PHE A 41 -4.17 6.79 1.95
C PHE A 41 -3.87 5.82 3.10
N VAL A 42 -3.98 6.31 4.32
CA VAL A 42 -3.70 5.54 5.52
C VAL A 42 -4.99 4.97 6.08
N TYR A 43 -4.97 3.68 6.39
CA TYR A 43 -6.07 3.00 7.06
C TYR A 43 -5.61 2.49 8.42
N LEU A 44 -6.50 2.52 9.38
CA LEU A 44 -6.25 1.95 10.69
C LEU A 44 -6.67 0.48 10.68
N LEU A 45 -5.77 -0.39 11.09
CA LEU A 45 -5.99 -1.82 11.10
C LEU A 45 -5.81 -2.38 12.51
N ARG A 46 -6.58 -3.41 12.81
CA ARG A 46 -6.39 -4.19 14.03
C ARG A 46 -5.40 -5.33 13.76
N ALA A 47 -4.89 -5.94 14.82
CA ALA A 47 -3.93 -7.03 14.67
C ALA A 47 -4.47 -8.17 13.80
N HIS A 48 -5.73 -8.53 13.95
CA HIS A 48 -6.31 -9.61 13.14
C HIS A 48 -6.48 -9.22 11.67
N ASP A 49 -6.63 -7.93 11.37
CA ASP A 49 -6.64 -7.45 9.98
C ASP A 49 -5.28 -7.64 9.33
N VAL A 50 -4.21 -7.36 10.08
CA VAL A 50 -2.85 -7.56 9.57
C VAL A 50 -2.62 -9.05 9.26
N ALA A 51 -3.07 -9.93 10.14
CA ALA A 51 -2.95 -11.36 9.91
C ALA A 51 -3.69 -11.80 8.65
N ARG A 52 -4.87 -11.22 8.38
CA ARG A 52 -5.61 -11.49 7.14
C ARG A 52 -4.87 -10.99 5.92
N LEU A 53 -4.36 -9.76 5.97
CA LEU A 53 -3.59 -9.20 4.87
C LEU A 53 -2.35 -10.03 4.58
N ASP A 54 -1.65 -10.48 5.61
CA ASP A 54 -0.47 -11.34 5.43
C ASP A 54 -0.82 -12.57 4.59
N ARG A 55 -1.96 -13.17 4.84
CA ARG A 55 -2.39 -14.33 4.05
C ARG A 55 -2.72 -13.96 2.62
N TYR A 56 -3.44 -12.87 2.41
CA TYR A 56 -3.82 -12.42 1.06
C TYR A 56 -2.61 -11.98 0.25
N GLU A 57 -1.64 -11.33 0.89
CA GLU A 57 -0.45 -10.87 0.20
C GLU A 57 0.59 -11.98 0.01
N GLY A 58 0.41 -13.12 0.68
CA GLY A 58 1.39 -14.19 0.62
C GLY A 58 2.67 -13.85 1.38
N TYR A 59 2.53 -13.20 2.51
CA TYR A 59 3.66 -12.87 3.38
C TYR A 59 4.16 -14.14 4.07
N PRO A 60 5.46 -14.37 4.14
CA PRO A 60 6.57 -13.51 3.70
C PRO A 60 7.16 -13.89 2.33
N GLN A 61 6.55 -14.82 1.59
CA GLN A 61 7.16 -15.35 0.36
C GLN A 61 6.98 -14.42 -0.84
N ILE A 62 5.77 -13.90 -1.03
CA ILE A 62 5.44 -13.07 -2.20
C ILE A 62 5.65 -11.60 -1.87
N TYR A 63 5.15 -11.17 -0.72
CA TYR A 63 5.36 -9.82 -0.22
C TYR A 63 6.07 -9.87 1.13
N ARG A 64 6.87 -8.86 1.37
CA ARG A 64 7.38 -8.56 2.72
C ARG A 64 6.66 -7.33 3.22
N ARG A 65 6.70 -7.08 4.51
CA ARG A 65 6.12 -5.89 5.10
C ARG A 65 7.08 -5.28 6.11
N TYR A 66 7.02 -3.98 6.21
CA TYR A 66 7.84 -3.24 7.17
C TYR A 66 7.20 -1.89 7.46
N THR A 67 7.72 -1.22 8.45
CA THR A 67 7.21 0.09 8.87
C THR A 67 8.01 1.20 8.19
N VAL A 68 7.30 2.20 7.70
CA VAL A 68 7.87 3.42 7.13
C VAL A 68 7.20 4.62 7.79
N ASP A 69 7.82 5.78 7.69
CA ASP A 69 7.20 7.01 8.13
C ASP A 69 6.54 7.68 6.94
N VAL A 70 5.26 7.99 7.07
CA VAL A 70 4.51 8.75 6.08
C VAL A 70 4.21 10.14 6.63
N ILE A 71 3.89 11.07 5.75
CA ILE A 71 3.65 12.47 6.10
C ILE A 71 2.20 12.79 5.80
N LEU A 72 1.46 13.22 6.80
CA LEU A 72 0.08 13.65 6.67
C LEU A 72 0.02 15.09 6.12
N ASP A 73 -1.16 15.53 5.74
CA ASP A 73 -1.37 16.86 5.16
C ASP A 73 -0.94 18.00 6.10
N ASP A 74 -1.04 17.77 7.41
CA ASP A 74 -0.63 18.76 8.40
C ASP A 74 0.87 18.72 8.72
N GLY A 75 1.64 17.89 8.01
CA GLY A 75 3.07 17.74 8.23
C GLY A 75 3.44 16.73 9.32
N THR A 76 2.47 16.12 9.96
CA THR A 76 2.74 15.11 11.00
C THR A 76 3.32 13.86 10.36
N GLU A 77 4.39 13.35 10.96
CA GLU A 77 4.93 12.05 10.56
C GLU A 77 4.24 10.94 11.33
N LEU A 78 3.97 9.85 10.65
CA LEU A 78 3.20 8.75 11.20
C LEU A 78 3.80 7.43 10.73
N PRO A 79 4.08 6.48 11.65
CA PRO A 79 4.50 5.15 11.22
C PRO A 79 3.36 4.41 10.53
N ALA A 80 3.66 3.80 9.41
CA ALA A 80 2.69 3.04 8.65
C ALA A 80 3.31 1.73 8.17
N LEU A 81 2.48 0.70 8.08
CA LEU A 81 2.87 -0.58 7.55
C LEU A 81 2.69 -0.57 6.05
N ILE A 82 3.70 -0.99 5.31
CA ILE A 82 3.56 -1.19 3.86
C ILE A 82 3.92 -2.62 3.49
N TYR A 83 3.34 -3.06 2.39
CA TYR A 83 3.71 -4.32 1.75
C TYR A 83 4.49 -4.01 0.49
N GLU A 84 5.57 -4.73 0.29
CA GLU A 84 6.41 -4.61 -0.89
C GLU A 84 6.75 -6.01 -1.38
N MET A 85 6.72 -6.21 -2.67
CA MET A 85 7.10 -7.50 -3.25
C MET A 85 8.53 -7.86 -2.85
N THR A 86 8.74 -9.14 -2.57
CA THR A 86 10.09 -9.64 -2.31
C THR A 86 10.95 -9.50 -3.57
N PRO A 87 12.28 -9.47 -3.46
CA PRO A 87 13.14 -9.37 -4.64
C PRO A 87 12.84 -10.41 -5.69
N LYS A 88 12.56 -11.63 -5.29
CA LYS A 88 12.22 -12.70 -6.22
C LYS A 88 10.92 -12.41 -6.97
N THR A 89 9.91 -11.93 -6.25
CA THR A 89 8.63 -11.58 -6.87
C THR A 89 8.79 -10.42 -7.84
N LYS A 90 9.57 -9.41 -7.48
CA LYS A 90 9.87 -8.29 -8.38
C LYS A 90 10.49 -8.77 -9.67
N GLU A 91 11.44 -9.68 -9.58
CA GLU A 91 12.11 -10.23 -10.75
C GLU A 91 11.13 -10.96 -11.66
N ILE A 92 10.25 -11.79 -11.09
CA ILE A 92 9.28 -12.56 -11.85
C ILE A 92 8.24 -11.65 -12.50
N ARG A 93 7.79 -10.62 -11.82
CA ARG A 93 6.69 -9.75 -12.25
C ARG A 93 7.14 -8.46 -12.93
N ASN A 94 8.43 -8.24 -13.04
CA ASN A 94 8.93 -7.01 -13.63
C ASN A 94 8.44 -6.86 -15.07
N GLY A 95 7.89 -5.67 -15.39
CA GLY A 95 7.35 -5.40 -16.71
C GLY A 95 5.95 -5.91 -16.98
N LEU A 96 5.31 -6.59 -16.02
CA LEU A 96 3.94 -7.07 -16.19
C LEU A 96 2.95 -5.94 -15.84
N PRO A 97 2.04 -5.58 -16.76
CA PRO A 97 1.07 -4.53 -16.48
C PRO A 97 -0.03 -5.02 -15.55
N TYR A 98 -0.76 -4.08 -14.99
CA TYR A 98 -1.95 -4.40 -14.22
C TYR A 98 -2.97 -5.11 -15.11
N PRO A 99 -3.64 -6.15 -14.59
CA PRO A 99 -4.87 -6.63 -15.23
C PRO A 99 -5.88 -5.48 -15.31
N GLU A 100 -6.70 -5.48 -16.35
CA GLU A 100 -7.65 -4.38 -16.57
C GLU A 100 -8.57 -4.14 -15.38
N GLU A 101 -9.08 -5.20 -14.78
CA GLU A 101 -9.96 -5.08 -13.61
C GLU A 101 -9.26 -4.43 -12.44
N TYR A 102 -8.01 -4.77 -12.21
CA TYR A 102 -7.23 -4.19 -11.12
C TYR A 102 -6.93 -2.72 -11.38
N ARG A 103 -6.62 -2.36 -12.61
CA ARG A 103 -6.38 -0.96 -12.98
C ARG A 103 -7.61 -0.11 -12.69
N LYS A 104 -8.78 -0.63 -13.02
CA LYS A 104 -10.04 0.05 -12.75
C LYS A 104 -10.25 0.25 -11.24
N ILE A 105 -9.99 -0.78 -10.45
CA ILE A 105 -10.12 -0.71 -9.00
C ILE A 105 -9.17 0.35 -8.42
N CYS A 106 -7.93 0.39 -8.88
CA CYS A 106 -6.95 1.37 -8.42
C CYS A 106 -7.39 2.79 -8.77
N ARG A 107 -7.89 3.00 -9.98
CA ARG A 107 -8.37 4.31 -10.42
C ARG A 107 -9.57 4.77 -9.60
N GLU A 108 -10.52 3.89 -9.35
CA GLU A 108 -11.68 4.20 -8.54
C GLU A 108 -11.30 4.52 -7.10
N GLY A 109 -10.38 3.76 -6.53
CA GLY A 109 -9.87 4.02 -5.20
C GLY A 109 -9.17 5.36 -5.09
N ALA A 110 -8.32 5.68 -6.06
CA ALA A 110 -7.63 6.97 -6.10
C ALA A 110 -8.62 8.12 -6.21
N ASN A 111 -9.63 7.99 -7.07
CA ASN A 111 -10.67 9.01 -7.22
C ASN A 111 -11.47 9.20 -5.94
N LEU A 112 -11.85 8.11 -5.30
CA LEU A 112 -12.64 8.16 -4.07
C LEU A 112 -11.91 8.94 -2.98
N HIS A 113 -10.61 8.74 -2.84
CA HIS A 113 -9.81 9.38 -1.81
C HIS A 113 -9.14 10.67 -2.29
N ARG A 114 -9.37 11.08 -3.54
CA ARG A 114 -8.77 12.29 -4.14
C ARG A 114 -7.25 12.27 -4.07
N ILE A 115 -6.67 11.12 -4.41
CA ILE A 115 -5.23 10.95 -4.46
C ILE A 115 -4.81 10.43 -5.83
N LYS A 116 -3.56 10.67 -6.19
CA LYS A 116 -3.03 10.24 -7.49
C LYS A 116 -2.69 8.76 -7.51
N ASN A 117 -2.10 8.28 -6.43
CA ASN A 117 -1.70 6.89 -6.25
C ASN A 117 -2.07 6.49 -4.84
N HIS A 118 -1.92 5.24 -4.51
CA HIS A 118 -2.29 4.80 -3.18
C HIS A 118 -1.59 3.51 -2.80
N PHE A 119 -1.89 3.01 -1.66
CA PHE A 119 -1.42 1.82 -0.98
C PHE A 119 -0.50 2.11 0.17
N ILE A 120 -0.97 2.94 1.07
CA ILE A 120 -0.34 3.07 2.36
C ILE A 120 -1.35 2.55 3.36
N ARG A 121 -0.95 1.59 4.14
CA ARG A 121 -1.80 1.02 5.17
C ARG A 121 -1.14 1.25 6.50
N LYS A 122 -1.84 1.94 7.36
CA LYS A 122 -1.35 2.12 8.69
C LYS A 122 -1.56 0.84 9.49
N ARG A 123 -0.56 0.46 10.25
CA ARG A 123 -0.72 -0.60 11.21
C ARG A 123 -1.83 -0.23 12.19
N ARG A 124 -2.46 -1.22 12.75
CA ARG A 124 -3.55 -1.03 13.68
C ARG A 124 -3.23 0.01 14.75
N ARG A 125 -4.25 0.62 15.28
CA ARG A 125 -4.13 1.27 16.56
C ARG A 125 -4.58 0.30 17.65
N LYS A 126 -4.31 0.65 18.85
CA LYS A 126 -4.65 -0.21 19.98
C LYS A 126 -6.10 -0.51 20.11
#